data_0a3910466c9a331e59bf6a04f9fdab77
#
_entry.id   0a3910466c9a331e59bf6a04f9fdab77
#
_cell.length_a   1.000
_cell.length_b   1.000
_cell.length_c   1.000
_cell.angle_alpha   90.00
_cell.angle_beta   90.00
_cell.angle_gamma   90.00
#
_symmetry.space_group_name_H-M   'P 1'
#
loop_
_entity.id
_entity.type
_entity.pdbx_description
1 polymer ?
#
loop_
_entity_poly.entity_id
_entity_poly.type
_entity_poly.pdbx_seq_one_letter_code
_entity_poly.pdbx_strand_id
1 'polypeptide(L)'
;VLFVALVAGVFGLLPRLGGLRHDAAGLRHARPAFVAAAIVAQAVSLACYAALYRRVLASLGARLRFRVAAEVTLSTFLISHVTPFGSATGTLLNVSTLEAEGIAASTTGEAIGLTSLVSTVALIALFGTGLVATAGRHVSVTYLRIAGVALVLVLLVLAIAFLVGAHPGIAERAARRAASWARHLRSSIDPEKAAQTSKRLVLLARSALTGRAFLESYGFASADLLFDLLSLDLMFLAFRYQPGFGPLAVAYGAANIASAIPITPGGLGVIEVTLVAITVGFGAPRATAVIAVLGYRVVNYWLPLLPGAVAYLRLRLSVNAAGKARPSTPPAP
;
A
#
# COMPACT_ATOMS: atom_id res chain seq x y z
N VAL A 1 -21.16 2.39 -10.22
CA VAL A 1 -21.32 3.46 -11.24
C VAL A 1 -20.26 4.53 -11.03
N LEU A 2 -20.11 5.11 -9.82
CA LEU A 2 -19.13 6.17 -9.52
C LEU A 2 -17.68 5.72 -9.76
N PHE A 3 -17.31 4.50 -9.35
CA PHE A 3 -16.00 3.91 -9.56
C PHE A 3 -15.69 3.74 -11.06
N VAL A 4 -16.64 3.21 -11.84
CA VAL A 4 -16.47 3.05 -13.29
C VAL A 4 -16.34 4.41 -13.98
N ALA A 5 -17.14 5.42 -13.56
CA ALA A 5 -17.04 6.77 -14.09
C ALA A 5 -15.71 7.46 -13.74
N LEU A 6 -15.19 7.26 -12.52
CA LEU A 6 -13.90 7.79 -12.08
C LEU A 6 -12.75 7.14 -12.84
N VAL A 7 -12.82 5.84 -13.04
CA VAL A 7 -11.88 5.06 -13.86
C VAL A 7 -11.90 5.55 -15.32
N ALA A 8 -13.07 5.61 -15.92
CA ALA A 8 -13.23 6.12 -17.28
C ALA A 8 -12.75 7.57 -17.42
N GLY A 9 -12.98 8.40 -16.39
CA GLY A 9 -12.51 9.78 -16.31
C GLY A 9 -10.98 9.85 -16.26
N VAL A 10 -10.34 9.10 -15.36
CA VAL A 10 -8.88 9.08 -15.20
C VAL A 10 -8.21 8.53 -16.47
N PHE A 11 -8.65 7.38 -16.97
CA PHE A 11 -8.09 6.78 -18.18
C PHE A 11 -8.50 7.50 -19.47
N GLY A 12 -9.59 8.25 -19.48
CA GLY A 12 -10.01 9.08 -20.62
C GLY A 12 -9.39 10.47 -20.65
N LEU A 13 -9.05 11.06 -19.48
CA LEU A 13 -8.48 12.40 -19.36
C LEU A 13 -6.95 12.40 -19.42
N LEU A 14 -6.28 11.42 -18.81
CA LEU A 14 -4.80 11.33 -18.84
C LEU A 14 -4.23 11.30 -20.26
N PRO A 15 -4.75 10.51 -21.22
CA PRO A 15 -4.28 10.56 -22.59
C PRO A 15 -4.52 11.91 -23.27
N ARG A 16 -5.61 12.62 -22.92
CA ARG A 16 -5.90 13.98 -23.45
C ARG A 16 -4.93 15.01 -22.91
N LEU A 17 -4.54 14.93 -21.65
CA LEU A 17 -3.55 15.80 -21.01
C LEU A 17 -2.13 15.53 -21.53
N GLY A 18 -1.84 14.31 -21.98
CA GLY A 18 -0.54 13.89 -22.52
C GLY A 18 -0.32 14.21 -24.00
N GLY A 19 -1.33 14.71 -24.73
CA GLY A 19 -1.21 14.91 -26.20
C GLY A 19 -1.24 13.61 -27.02
N LEU A 20 -1.61 12.48 -26.40
CA LEU A 20 -1.52 11.11 -26.93
C LEU A 20 -2.46 10.79 -28.12
N ARG A 21 -3.21 11.77 -28.64
CA ARG A 21 -4.07 11.54 -29.81
C ARG A 21 -3.28 11.11 -31.08
N HIS A 22 -1.94 11.36 -31.09
CA HIS A 22 -1.06 10.95 -32.21
C HIS A 22 -0.20 9.72 -31.89
N ASP A 23 -0.14 9.24 -30.60
CA ASP A 23 0.81 8.23 -30.14
C ASP A 23 0.19 6.88 -29.75
N ALA A 24 -1.02 6.55 -30.18
CA ALA A 24 -1.51 5.17 -30.12
C ALA A 24 -0.57 4.18 -30.86
N ALA A 25 0.28 4.69 -31.77
CA ALA A 25 1.39 3.96 -32.35
C ALA A 25 2.46 3.55 -31.29
N GLY A 26 2.67 4.35 -30.25
CA GLY A 26 3.65 4.06 -29.19
C GLY A 26 3.33 2.78 -28.40
N LEU A 27 2.06 2.47 -28.17
CA LEU A 27 1.63 1.23 -27.50
C LEU A 27 1.99 -0.02 -28.31
N ARG A 28 2.01 0.06 -29.65
CA ARG A 28 2.39 -1.05 -30.54
C ARG A 28 3.89 -1.36 -30.53
N HIS A 29 4.71 -0.46 -30.00
CA HIS A 29 6.17 -0.60 -29.93
C HIS A 29 6.66 -1.04 -28.53
N ALA A 30 5.75 -1.33 -27.60
CA ALA A 30 6.12 -1.89 -26.30
C ALA A 30 6.83 -3.23 -26.48
N ARG A 31 7.94 -3.41 -25.79
CA ARG A 31 8.68 -4.68 -25.76
C ARG A 31 7.95 -5.67 -24.83
N PRO A 32 7.31 -6.74 -25.36
CA PRO A 32 6.44 -7.60 -24.55
C PRO A 32 7.20 -8.35 -23.43
N ALA A 33 8.49 -8.63 -23.64
CA ALA A 33 9.31 -9.27 -22.63
C ALA A 33 9.43 -8.44 -21.33
N PHE A 34 9.55 -7.10 -21.44
CA PHE A 34 9.61 -6.23 -20.28
C PHE A 34 8.25 -6.10 -19.59
N VAL A 35 7.15 -6.12 -20.34
CA VAL A 35 5.80 -6.14 -19.77
C VAL A 35 5.57 -7.43 -18.99
N ALA A 36 5.95 -8.59 -19.56
CA ALA A 36 5.87 -9.87 -18.85
C ALA A 36 6.73 -9.88 -17.60
N ALA A 37 7.96 -9.36 -17.67
CA ALA A 37 8.84 -9.24 -16.51
C ALA A 37 8.25 -8.30 -15.43
N ALA A 38 7.59 -7.21 -15.82
CA ALA A 38 6.89 -6.31 -14.90
C ALA A 38 5.75 -7.03 -14.16
N ILE A 39 4.97 -7.87 -14.85
CA ILE A 39 3.92 -8.69 -14.24
C ILE A 39 4.52 -9.67 -13.23
N VAL A 40 5.62 -10.34 -13.57
CA VAL A 40 6.32 -11.26 -12.66
C VAL A 40 6.85 -10.50 -11.44
N ALA A 41 7.50 -9.34 -11.64
CA ALA A 41 7.98 -8.51 -10.55
C ALA A 41 6.83 -8.11 -9.60
N GLN A 42 5.68 -7.73 -10.14
CA GLN A 42 4.49 -7.40 -9.36
C GLN A 42 3.95 -8.59 -8.57
N ALA A 43 3.93 -9.77 -9.16
CA ALA A 43 3.51 -11.00 -8.47
C ALA A 43 4.46 -11.34 -7.31
N VAL A 44 5.77 -11.14 -7.50
CA VAL A 44 6.78 -11.32 -6.44
C VAL A 44 6.60 -10.26 -5.34
N SER A 45 6.36 -9.00 -5.68
CA SER A 45 6.05 -7.93 -4.71
C SER A 45 4.88 -8.35 -3.82
N LEU A 46 3.74 -8.72 -4.38
CA LEU A 46 2.57 -9.18 -3.63
C LEU A 46 2.85 -10.42 -2.75
N ALA A 47 3.69 -11.34 -3.23
CA ALA A 47 4.12 -12.50 -2.45
C ALA A 47 5.02 -12.08 -1.27
N CYS A 48 5.90 -11.10 -1.46
CA CYS A 48 6.72 -10.52 -0.39
C CYS A 48 5.86 -9.81 0.66
N TYR A 49 4.83 -9.07 0.24
CA TYR A 49 3.89 -8.44 1.17
C TYR A 49 3.09 -9.49 1.98
N ALA A 50 2.63 -10.57 1.34
CA ALA A 50 1.97 -11.67 2.05
C ALA A 50 2.94 -12.39 3.04
N ALA A 51 4.22 -12.54 2.67
CA ALA A 51 5.26 -13.08 3.54
C ALA A 51 5.55 -12.15 4.72
N LEU A 52 5.61 -10.84 4.49
CA LEU A 52 5.71 -9.82 5.54
C LEU A 52 4.56 -9.96 6.54
N TYR A 53 3.32 -9.96 6.05
CA TYR A 53 2.14 -10.06 6.89
C TYR A 53 2.14 -11.34 7.73
N ARG A 54 2.46 -12.50 7.10
CA ARG A 54 2.64 -13.77 7.80
C ARG A 54 3.74 -13.72 8.86
N ARG A 55 4.86 -13.07 8.56
CA ARG A 55 6.00 -12.96 9.49
C ARG A 55 5.65 -12.12 10.71
N VAL A 56 4.94 -11.02 10.50
CA VAL A 56 4.43 -10.15 11.58
C VAL A 56 3.44 -10.91 12.46
N LEU A 57 2.47 -11.64 11.88
CA LEU A 57 1.56 -12.49 12.65
C LEU A 57 2.31 -13.54 13.48
N ALA A 58 3.33 -14.16 12.91
CA ALA A 58 4.15 -15.15 13.61
C ALA A 58 4.90 -14.51 14.81
N SER A 59 5.35 -13.26 14.71
CA SER A 59 5.97 -12.53 15.84
C SER A 59 4.99 -12.22 16.99
N LEU A 60 3.69 -12.18 16.67
CA LEU A 60 2.60 -12.03 17.63
C LEU A 60 2.05 -13.38 18.17
N GLY A 61 2.73 -14.49 17.84
CA GLY A 61 2.34 -15.83 18.25
C GLY A 61 1.28 -16.51 17.40
N ALA A 62 0.79 -15.85 16.34
CA ALA A 62 -0.20 -16.41 15.42
C ALA A 62 0.47 -17.07 14.20
N ARG A 63 0.16 -18.34 13.94
CA ARG A 63 0.71 -19.09 12.80
C ARG A 63 -0.30 -19.16 11.68
N LEU A 64 0.05 -18.63 10.51
CA LEU A 64 -0.77 -18.67 9.31
C LEU A 64 -0.04 -19.39 8.17
N ARG A 65 -0.75 -20.19 7.39
CA ARG A 65 -0.20 -20.79 6.16
C ARG A 65 0.00 -19.68 5.13
N PHE A 66 1.09 -19.74 4.34
CA PHE A 66 1.39 -18.72 3.32
C PHE A 66 0.24 -18.52 2.32
N ARG A 67 -0.41 -19.60 1.90
CA ARG A 67 -1.56 -19.53 1.00
C ARG A 67 -2.69 -18.67 1.57
N VAL A 68 -3.04 -18.87 2.86
CA VAL A 68 -4.10 -18.10 3.52
C VAL A 68 -3.67 -16.63 3.67
N ALA A 69 -2.40 -16.38 4.04
CA ALA A 69 -1.87 -15.01 4.08
C ALA A 69 -1.95 -14.31 2.72
N ALA A 70 -1.63 -15.01 1.62
CA ALA A 70 -1.75 -14.49 0.27
C ALA A 70 -3.23 -14.23 -0.13
N GLU A 71 -4.13 -15.16 0.17
CA GLU A 71 -5.57 -15.00 -0.09
C GLU A 71 -6.15 -13.82 0.71
N VAL A 72 -5.79 -13.66 1.98
CA VAL A 72 -6.19 -12.51 2.81
C VAL A 72 -5.62 -11.21 2.25
N THR A 73 -4.35 -11.18 1.89
CA THR A 73 -3.71 -9.99 1.30
C THR A 73 -4.40 -9.57 0.00
N LEU A 74 -4.60 -10.50 -0.93
CA LEU A 74 -5.21 -10.22 -2.23
C LEU A 74 -6.69 -9.80 -2.10
N SER A 75 -7.46 -10.44 -1.23
CA SER A 75 -8.86 -10.07 -1.00
C SER A 75 -8.98 -8.71 -0.28
N THR A 76 -8.09 -8.43 0.67
CA THR A 76 -8.01 -7.11 1.31
C THR A 76 -7.63 -6.03 0.29
N PHE A 77 -6.66 -6.31 -0.58
CA PHE A 77 -6.28 -5.44 -1.69
C PHE A 77 -7.49 -5.12 -2.59
N LEU A 78 -8.22 -6.15 -3.05
CA LEU A 78 -9.42 -5.96 -3.86
C LEU A 78 -10.41 -5.00 -3.17
N ILE A 79 -10.81 -5.33 -1.95
CA ILE A 79 -11.83 -4.55 -1.22
C ILE A 79 -11.36 -3.11 -0.97
N SER A 80 -10.09 -2.94 -0.59
CA SER A 80 -9.52 -1.62 -0.34
C SER A 80 -9.48 -0.72 -1.58
N HIS A 81 -9.39 -1.29 -2.77
CA HIS A 81 -9.28 -0.55 -4.02
C HIS A 81 -10.62 -0.33 -4.74
N VAL A 82 -11.63 -1.19 -4.49
CA VAL A 82 -12.92 -1.15 -5.19
C VAL A 82 -14.00 -0.41 -4.38
N THR A 83 -13.91 -0.40 -3.04
CA THR A 83 -14.97 0.19 -2.20
C THR A 83 -14.61 1.61 -1.74
N PRO A 84 -15.60 2.51 -1.63
CA PRO A 84 -15.45 3.77 -0.91
C PRO A 84 -15.05 3.45 0.55
N PHE A 85 -14.09 4.20 1.11
CA PHE A 85 -13.48 3.88 2.42
C PHE A 85 -12.86 2.48 2.48
N GLY A 86 -12.31 2.00 1.36
CA GLY A 86 -11.86 0.63 1.14
C GLY A 86 -10.84 0.13 2.16
N SER A 87 -9.97 0.99 2.68
CA SER A 87 -9.01 0.60 3.73
C SER A 87 -9.71 0.11 5.00
N ALA A 88 -10.79 0.78 5.43
CA ALA A 88 -11.56 0.34 6.59
C ALA A 88 -12.32 -0.96 6.30
N THR A 89 -12.95 -1.06 5.12
CA THR A 89 -13.69 -2.26 4.71
C THR A 89 -12.76 -3.47 4.52
N GLY A 90 -11.58 -3.25 3.93
CA GLY A 90 -10.55 -4.27 3.79
C GLY A 90 -10.02 -4.76 5.15
N THR A 91 -9.83 -3.84 6.11
CA THR A 91 -9.45 -4.20 7.49
C THR A 91 -10.51 -5.06 8.16
N LEU A 92 -11.80 -4.73 8.02
CA LEU A 92 -12.89 -5.54 8.58
C LEU A 92 -12.94 -6.94 7.95
N LEU A 93 -12.73 -7.06 6.64
CA LEU A 93 -12.65 -8.36 5.97
C LEU A 93 -11.45 -9.16 6.50
N ASN A 94 -10.30 -8.53 6.68
CA ASN A 94 -9.11 -9.19 7.20
C ASN A 94 -9.37 -9.74 8.62
N VAL A 95 -9.94 -8.90 9.51
CA VAL A 95 -10.29 -9.31 10.87
C VAL A 95 -11.26 -10.50 10.86
N SER A 96 -12.38 -10.41 10.15
CA SER A 96 -13.39 -11.48 10.11
C SER A 96 -12.84 -12.79 9.53
N THR A 97 -11.95 -12.70 8.55
CA THR A 97 -11.32 -13.89 7.95
C THR A 97 -10.36 -14.57 8.93
N LEU A 98 -9.53 -13.80 9.63
CA LEU A 98 -8.58 -14.37 10.58
C LEU A 98 -9.25 -14.84 11.88
N GLU A 99 -10.36 -14.26 12.29
CA GLU A 99 -11.18 -14.80 13.38
C GLU A 99 -11.74 -16.19 13.02
N ALA A 100 -12.13 -16.41 11.78
CA ALA A 100 -12.54 -17.75 11.31
C ALA A 100 -11.40 -18.78 11.34
N GLU A 101 -10.15 -18.33 11.21
CA GLU A 101 -8.92 -19.14 11.37
C GLU A 101 -8.47 -19.25 12.85
N GLY A 102 -9.24 -18.72 13.79
CA GLY A 102 -8.96 -18.78 15.25
C GLY A 102 -7.99 -17.72 15.75
N ILE A 103 -7.70 -16.68 14.97
CA ILE A 103 -6.81 -15.57 15.35
C ILE A 103 -7.67 -14.41 15.87
N ALA A 104 -7.40 -13.95 17.08
CA ALA A 104 -8.18 -12.88 17.72
C ALA A 104 -8.13 -11.57 16.92
N ALA A 105 -9.25 -10.82 16.88
CA ALA A 105 -9.36 -9.53 16.21
C ALA A 105 -8.29 -8.52 16.68
N SER A 106 -7.95 -8.53 17.98
CA SER A 106 -6.89 -7.69 18.54
C SER A 106 -5.52 -8.00 17.92
N THR A 107 -5.16 -9.29 17.81
CA THR A 107 -3.90 -9.74 17.20
C THR A 107 -3.85 -9.37 15.71
N THR A 108 -4.97 -9.50 14.99
CA THR A 108 -5.09 -9.08 13.60
C THR A 108 -4.88 -7.58 13.44
N GLY A 109 -5.52 -6.76 14.29
CA GLY A 109 -5.33 -5.30 14.29
C GLY A 109 -3.89 -4.89 14.60
N GLU A 110 -3.25 -5.55 15.56
CA GLU A 110 -1.83 -5.38 15.88
C GLU A 110 -0.93 -5.73 14.68
N ALA A 111 -1.22 -6.85 14.00
CA ALA A 111 -0.47 -7.27 12.81
C ALA A 111 -0.60 -6.26 11.66
N ILE A 112 -1.80 -5.74 11.41
CA ILE A 112 -2.03 -4.69 10.38
C ILE A 112 -1.22 -3.44 10.73
N GLY A 113 -1.29 -2.98 11.98
CA GLY A 113 -0.55 -1.80 12.44
C GLY A 113 0.96 -1.96 12.31
N LEU A 114 1.52 -3.09 12.76
CA LEU A 114 2.96 -3.38 12.67
C LEU A 114 3.41 -3.55 11.21
N THR A 115 2.63 -4.23 10.38
CA THR A 115 2.92 -4.36 8.93
C THR A 115 3.00 -2.99 8.26
N SER A 116 2.01 -2.13 8.52
CA SER A 116 1.99 -0.76 8.00
C SER A 116 3.19 0.06 8.47
N LEU A 117 3.58 -0.08 9.75
CA LEU A 117 4.73 0.62 10.30
C LEU A 117 6.04 0.17 9.62
N VAL A 118 6.28 -1.14 9.50
CA VAL A 118 7.49 -1.68 8.86
C VAL A 118 7.55 -1.29 7.39
N SER A 119 6.42 -1.37 6.67
CA SER A 119 6.34 -0.93 5.26
C SER A 119 6.60 0.57 5.11
N THR A 120 6.11 1.40 6.05
CA THR A 120 6.38 2.84 6.05
C THR A 120 7.86 3.13 6.27
N VAL A 121 8.52 2.44 7.20
CA VAL A 121 9.98 2.59 7.42
C VAL A 121 10.76 2.19 6.17
N ALA A 122 10.39 1.08 5.52
CA ALA A 122 11.02 0.65 4.28
C ALA A 122 10.79 1.66 3.13
N LEU A 123 9.59 2.22 3.00
CA LEU A 123 9.26 3.25 2.01
C LEU A 123 10.10 4.53 2.22
N ILE A 124 10.23 4.97 3.46
CA ILE A 124 11.04 6.14 3.81
C ILE A 124 12.52 5.89 3.48
N ALA A 125 13.03 4.70 3.78
CA ALA A 125 14.39 4.33 3.43
C ALA A 125 14.59 4.30 1.91
N LEU A 126 13.66 3.72 1.14
CA LEU A 126 13.69 3.71 -0.32
C LEU A 126 13.66 5.13 -0.90
N PHE A 127 12.76 5.98 -0.41
CA PHE A 127 12.66 7.38 -0.82
C PHE A 127 13.94 8.15 -0.51
N GLY A 128 14.49 7.98 0.71
CA GLY A 128 15.74 8.60 1.13
C GLY A 128 16.95 8.16 0.28
N THR A 129 17.06 6.87 -0.02
CA THR A 129 18.12 6.37 -0.93
C THR A 129 17.96 6.93 -2.34
N GLY A 130 16.72 7.10 -2.82
CA GLY A 130 16.41 7.77 -4.08
C GLY A 130 16.89 9.23 -4.10
N LEU A 131 16.61 9.98 -3.02
CA LEU A 131 17.08 11.37 -2.88
C LEU A 131 18.61 11.46 -2.90
N VAL A 132 19.29 10.60 -2.15
CA VAL A 132 20.77 10.55 -2.14
C VAL A 132 21.32 10.20 -3.53
N ALA A 133 20.72 9.22 -4.22
CA ALA A 133 21.14 8.80 -5.56
C ALA A 133 20.87 9.88 -6.64
N THR A 134 20.05 10.87 -6.36
CA THR A 134 19.80 12.03 -7.26
C THR A 134 20.60 13.26 -6.87
N ALA A 135 21.31 13.25 -5.74
CA ALA A 135 22.16 14.35 -5.32
C ALA A 135 23.25 14.63 -6.38
N GLY A 136 23.40 15.91 -6.76
CA GLY A 136 24.36 16.32 -7.79
C GLY A 136 23.86 16.28 -9.25
N ARG A 137 22.63 15.82 -9.50
CA ARG A 137 22.01 15.99 -10.83
C ARG A 137 21.42 17.39 -10.96
N HIS A 138 21.53 17.98 -12.16
CA HIS A 138 20.85 19.24 -12.49
C HIS A 138 19.34 18.99 -12.54
N VAL A 139 18.63 19.49 -11.55
CA VAL A 139 17.19 19.27 -11.39
C VAL A 139 16.45 20.60 -11.48
N SER A 140 15.27 20.61 -12.11
CA SER A 140 14.46 21.82 -12.21
C SER A 140 14.00 22.32 -10.83
N VAL A 141 13.81 23.64 -10.67
CA VAL A 141 13.32 24.25 -9.41
C VAL A 141 11.99 23.65 -8.96
N THR A 142 11.12 23.28 -9.90
CA THR A 142 9.84 22.64 -9.63
C THR A 142 10.03 21.29 -8.93
N TYR A 143 11.01 20.51 -9.38
CA TYR A 143 11.35 19.23 -8.75
C TYR A 143 11.87 19.43 -7.33
N LEU A 144 12.77 20.37 -7.11
CA LEU A 144 13.29 20.70 -5.77
C LEU A 144 12.16 21.07 -4.80
N ARG A 145 11.13 21.77 -5.26
CA ARG A 145 9.94 22.10 -4.46
C ARG A 145 9.13 20.84 -4.11
N ILE A 146 8.85 19.96 -5.10
CA ILE A 146 8.11 18.70 -4.86
C ILE A 146 8.89 17.79 -3.93
N ALA A 147 10.19 17.60 -4.18
CA ALA A 147 11.06 16.79 -3.31
C ALA A 147 11.17 17.39 -1.89
N GLY A 148 11.23 18.72 -1.77
CA GLY A 148 11.24 19.42 -0.50
C GLY A 148 9.94 19.19 0.29
N VAL A 149 8.78 19.31 -0.35
CA VAL A 149 7.49 19.03 0.29
C VAL A 149 7.41 17.56 0.71
N ALA A 150 7.81 16.62 -0.16
CA ALA A 150 7.84 15.22 0.19
C ALA A 150 8.79 14.92 1.35
N LEU A 151 9.98 15.55 1.37
CA LEU A 151 10.93 15.42 2.48
C LEU A 151 10.34 15.96 3.79
N VAL A 152 9.70 17.13 3.77
CA VAL A 152 9.04 17.70 4.96
C VAL A 152 7.95 16.75 5.47
N LEU A 153 7.13 16.18 4.58
CA LEU A 153 6.11 15.20 4.97
C LEU A 153 6.74 13.94 5.59
N VAL A 154 7.82 13.44 5.02
CA VAL A 154 8.57 12.30 5.59
C VAL A 154 9.12 12.63 6.97
N LEU A 155 9.79 13.79 7.12
CA LEU A 155 10.33 14.21 8.39
C LEU A 155 9.22 14.42 9.44
N LEU A 156 8.08 14.93 9.03
CA LEU A 156 6.90 15.07 9.90
C LEU A 156 6.39 13.70 10.37
N VAL A 157 6.25 12.74 9.46
CA VAL A 157 5.84 11.36 9.79
C VAL A 157 6.85 10.71 10.73
N LEU A 158 8.15 10.85 10.46
CA LEU A 158 9.21 10.36 11.33
C LEU A 158 9.20 11.03 12.71
N ALA A 159 9.02 12.36 12.76
CA ALA A 159 8.92 13.09 14.01
C ALA A 159 7.71 12.66 14.83
N ILE A 160 6.53 12.48 14.19
CA ILE A 160 5.33 11.96 14.85
C ILE A 160 5.58 10.52 15.35
N ALA A 161 6.15 9.64 14.52
CA ALA A 161 6.47 8.26 14.91
C ALA A 161 7.47 8.22 16.07
N PHE A 162 8.50 9.07 16.04
CA PHE A 162 9.48 9.21 17.12
C PHE A 162 8.82 9.73 18.41
N LEU A 163 8.04 10.81 18.35
CA LEU A 163 7.33 11.38 19.51
C LEU A 163 6.35 10.40 20.12
N VAL A 164 5.57 9.70 19.28
CA VAL A 164 4.64 8.66 19.71
C VAL A 164 5.40 7.48 20.31
N GLY A 165 6.49 7.06 19.68
CA GLY A 165 7.39 6.02 20.16
C GLY A 165 8.08 6.39 21.48
N ALA A 166 8.57 7.63 21.62
CA ALA A 166 9.21 8.12 22.83
C ALA A 166 8.24 8.29 24.01
N HIS A 167 6.99 8.68 23.70
CA HIS A 167 5.97 9.01 24.70
C HIS A 167 4.65 8.27 24.45
N PRO A 168 4.49 7.02 24.93
CA PRO A 168 3.25 6.23 24.72
C PRO A 168 1.98 6.95 25.19
N GLY A 169 2.08 7.82 26.20
CA GLY A 169 0.97 8.65 26.66
C GLY A 169 0.51 9.74 25.66
N ILE A 170 1.34 10.11 24.69
CA ILE A 170 0.92 11.02 23.59
C ILE A 170 0.02 10.25 22.62
N ALA A 171 0.41 9.03 22.25
CA ALA A 171 -0.39 8.16 21.39
C ALA A 171 -1.77 7.88 22.01
N GLU A 172 -1.79 7.54 23.30
CA GLU A 172 -3.00 7.30 24.06
C GLU A 172 -3.93 8.53 24.07
N ARG A 173 -3.41 9.71 24.38
CA ARG A 173 -4.19 10.97 24.37
C ARG A 173 -4.70 11.34 22.98
N ALA A 174 -3.86 11.21 21.96
CA ALA A 174 -4.24 11.48 20.58
C ALA A 174 -5.34 10.53 20.08
N ALA A 175 -5.18 9.23 20.34
CA ALA A 175 -6.18 8.22 19.99
C ALA A 175 -7.52 8.44 20.73
N ARG A 176 -7.47 8.79 22.01
CA ARG A 176 -8.66 9.12 22.80
C ARG A 176 -9.41 10.33 22.25
N ARG A 177 -8.68 11.41 21.88
CA ARG A 177 -9.27 12.62 21.28
C ARG A 177 -9.85 12.33 19.89
N ALA A 178 -9.12 11.62 19.04
CA ALA A 178 -9.60 11.24 17.71
C ALA A 178 -10.86 10.37 17.79
N ALA A 179 -10.86 9.38 18.67
CA ALA A 179 -12.00 8.49 18.88
C ALA A 179 -13.20 9.22 19.50
N SER A 180 -12.98 10.19 20.42
CA SER A 180 -14.05 11.01 20.99
C SER A 180 -14.69 11.90 19.91
N TRP A 181 -13.90 12.45 19.00
CA TRP A 181 -14.41 13.20 17.85
C TRP A 181 -15.16 12.28 16.87
N ALA A 182 -14.59 11.12 16.52
CA ALA A 182 -15.20 10.13 15.64
C ALA A 182 -16.51 9.53 16.21
N ARG A 183 -16.67 9.52 17.54
CA ARG A 183 -17.91 9.10 18.21
C ARG A 183 -19.11 9.97 17.87
N HIS A 184 -18.91 11.24 17.50
CA HIS A 184 -19.98 12.12 16.99
C HIS A 184 -20.50 11.66 15.63
N LEU A 185 -19.67 10.97 14.83
CA LEU A 185 -20.03 10.43 13.53
C LEU A 185 -20.53 8.97 13.64
N ARG A 186 -20.04 8.21 14.63
CA ARG A 186 -20.40 6.80 14.84
C ARG A 186 -20.35 6.45 16.32
N SER A 187 -21.51 6.27 16.94
CA SER A 187 -21.66 6.03 18.39
C SER A 187 -21.00 4.75 18.92
N SER A 188 -20.65 3.80 18.03
CA SER A 188 -20.01 2.52 18.40
C SER A 188 -18.52 2.61 18.69
N ILE A 189 -17.89 3.79 18.52
CA ILE A 189 -16.45 3.97 18.75
C ILE A 189 -16.21 4.27 20.24
N ASP A 190 -15.50 3.36 20.92
CA ASP A 190 -15.11 3.49 22.32
C ASP A 190 -13.73 4.17 22.41
N PRO A 191 -13.64 5.42 22.93
CA PRO A 191 -12.38 6.15 23.02
C PRO A 191 -11.36 5.48 23.95
N GLU A 192 -11.82 4.77 24.98
CA GLU A 192 -10.92 4.11 25.92
C GLU A 192 -10.26 2.89 25.30
N LYS A 193 -11.04 2.07 24.57
CA LYS A 193 -10.49 0.97 23.77
C LYS A 193 -9.50 1.44 22.72
N ALA A 194 -9.79 2.55 22.03
CA ALA A 194 -8.88 3.15 21.05
C ALA A 194 -7.56 3.60 21.72
N ALA A 195 -7.64 4.22 22.89
CA ALA A 195 -6.49 4.66 23.67
C ALA A 195 -5.62 3.48 24.13
N GLN A 196 -6.23 2.43 24.68
CA GLN A 196 -5.52 1.22 25.13
C GLN A 196 -4.87 0.49 23.95
N THR A 197 -5.58 0.36 22.83
CA THR A 197 -5.05 -0.27 21.60
C THR A 197 -3.86 0.50 21.07
N SER A 198 -3.91 1.84 21.03
CA SER A 198 -2.80 2.67 20.55
C SER A 198 -1.56 2.54 21.44
N LYS A 199 -1.74 2.55 22.77
CA LYS A 199 -0.65 2.34 23.73
C LYS A 199 -0.01 0.97 23.55
N ARG A 200 -0.83 -0.08 23.41
CA ARG A 200 -0.36 -1.45 23.18
C ARG A 200 0.42 -1.55 21.86
N LEU A 201 -0.08 -0.94 20.78
CA LEU A 201 0.62 -0.89 19.49
C LEU A 201 1.98 -0.21 19.60
N VAL A 202 2.10 0.89 20.34
CA VAL A 202 3.40 1.58 20.55
C VAL A 202 4.38 0.69 21.32
N LEU A 203 3.93 -0.01 22.36
CA LEU A 203 4.78 -0.92 23.11
C LEU A 203 5.21 -2.13 22.28
N LEU A 204 4.29 -2.70 21.49
CA LEU A 204 4.60 -3.78 20.54
C LEU A 204 5.54 -3.31 19.43
N ALA A 205 5.35 -2.10 18.90
CA ALA A 205 6.25 -1.52 17.91
C ALA A 205 7.68 -1.39 18.47
N ARG A 206 7.83 -0.94 19.71
CA ARG A 206 9.15 -0.88 20.38
C ARG A 206 9.81 -2.25 20.48
N SER A 207 9.06 -3.29 20.88
CA SER A 207 9.60 -4.64 20.98
C SER A 207 9.83 -5.29 19.61
N ALA A 208 8.97 -5.00 18.64
CA ALA A 208 9.05 -5.54 17.27
C ALA A 208 10.13 -4.85 16.41
N LEU A 209 10.48 -3.59 16.72
CA LEU A 209 11.55 -2.85 16.02
C LEU A 209 12.97 -3.28 16.44
N THR A 210 13.09 -4.31 17.27
CA THR A 210 14.36 -4.84 17.74
C THR A 210 14.52 -6.32 17.39
N GLY A 211 15.75 -6.70 17.01
CA GLY A 211 16.12 -8.08 16.81
C GLY A 211 15.80 -8.66 15.42
N ARG A 212 16.01 -9.98 15.32
CA ARG A 212 15.92 -10.75 14.06
C ARG A 212 14.55 -10.67 13.39
N ALA A 213 13.48 -10.64 14.18
CA ALA A 213 12.11 -10.57 13.67
C ALA A 213 11.84 -9.29 12.89
N PHE A 214 12.38 -8.16 13.36
CA PHE A 214 12.31 -6.89 12.64
C PHE A 214 13.09 -6.93 11.33
N LEU A 215 14.34 -7.42 11.36
CA LEU A 215 15.19 -7.49 10.16
C LEU A 215 14.54 -8.36 9.08
N GLU A 216 13.95 -9.50 9.44
CA GLU A 216 13.24 -10.36 8.50
C GLU A 216 11.98 -9.67 7.94
N SER A 217 11.19 -9.00 8.79
CA SER A 217 10.00 -8.24 8.35
C SER A 217 10.39 -7.05 7.46
N TYR A 218 11.42 -6.30 7.84
CA TYR A 218 11.96 -5.20 7.05
C TYR A 218 12.51 -5.68 5.70
N GLY A 219 13.17 -6.85 5.68
CA GLY A 219 13.64 -7.48 4.45
C GLY A 219 12.48 -7.79 3.49
N PHE A 220 11.38 -8.37 3.98
CA PHE A 220 10.19 -8.61 3.15
C PHE A 220 9.51 -7.32 2.70
N ALA A 221 9.40 -6.30 3.56
CA ALA A 221 8.85 -4.99 3.19
C ALA A 221 9.69 -4.28 2.13
N SER A 222 11.02 -4.33 2.28
CA SER A 222 11.94 -3.77 1.29
C SER A 222 11.89 -4.51 -0.03
N ALA A 223 11.81 -5.85 0.00
CA ALA A 223 11.66 -6.66 -1.19
C ALA A 223 10.35 -6.35 -1.93
N ASP A 224 9.23 -6.25 -1.21
CA ASP A 224 7.94 -5.83 -1.75
C ASP A 224 8.06 -4.50 -2.52
N LEU A 225 8.57 -3.45 -1.87
CA LEU A 225 8.73 -2.13 -2.49
C LEU A 225 9.73 -2.12 -3.65
N LEU A 226 10.82 -2.88 -3.56
CA LEU A 226 11.83 -2.96 -4.62
C LEU A 226 11.30 -3.70 -5.85
N PHE A 227 10.52 -4.78 -5.68
CA PHE A 227 9.91 -5.48 -6.79
C PHE A 227 8.77 -4.68 -7.44
N ASP A 228 8.03 -3.89 -6.64
CA ASP A 228 7.02 -2.97 -7.17
C ASP A 228 7.69 -1.83 -7.96
N LEU A 229 8.77 -1.22 -7.42
CA LEU A 229 9.60 -0.25 -8.13
C LEU A 229 10.22 -0.83 -9.40
N LEU A 230 10.70 -2.08 -9.36
CA LEU A 230 11.21 -2.80 -10.52
C LEU A 230 10.13 -2.97 -11.58
N SER A 231 8.90 -3.28 -11.20
CA SER A 231 7.76 -3.35 -12.12
C SER A 231 7.55 -2.02 -12.85
N LEU A 232 7.66 -0.89 -12.14
CA LEU A 232 7.60 0.45 -12.73
C LEU A 232 8.78 0.70 -13.69
N ASP A 233 10.02 0.36 -13.31
CA ASP A 233 11.21 0.52 -14.15
C ASP A 233 11.10 -0.31 -15.44
N LEU A 234 10.67 -1.57 -15.33
CA LEU A 234 10.44 -2.46 -16.46
C LEU A 234 9.39 -1.91 -17.42
N MET A 235 8.36 -1.22 -16.92
CA MET A 235 7.40 -0.54 -17.79
C MET A 235 8.02 0.63 -18.54
N PHE A 236 8.91 1.41 -17.93
CA PHE A 236 9.68 2.43 -18.65
C PHE A 236 10.61 1.80 -19.70
N LEU A 237 11.29 0.69 -19.37
CA LEU A 237 12.14 -0.05 -20.32
C LEU A 237 11.34 -0.67 -21.47
N ALA A 238 10.09 -1.08 -21.25
CA ALA A 238 9.19 -1.54 -22.31
C ALA A 238 8.98 -0.46 -23.37
N PHE A 239 8.99 0.81 -22.98
CA PHE A 239 8.88 1.97 -23.88
C PHE A 239 10.24 2.63 -24.20
N ARG A 240 11.33 1.87 -24.06
CA ARG A 240 12.71 2.26 -24.47
C ARG A 240 13.25 3.51 -23.75
N TYR A 241 12.83 3.75 -22.53
CA TYR A 241 13.34 4.81 -21.68
C TYR A 241 13.81 4.23 -20.34
N GLN A 242 14.92 4.76 -19.83
CA GLN A 242 15.48 4.35 -18.54
C GLN A 242 15.67 5.58 -17.65
N PRO A 243 14.77 5.85 -16.71
CA PRO A 243 14.87 7.00 -15.81
C PRO A 243 16.08 6.91 -14.87
N GLY A 244 16.48 5.69 -14.54
CA GLY A 244 17.46 5.38 -13.51
C GLY A 244 16.84 5.24 -12.13
N PHE A 245 17.55 4.53 -11.23
CA PHE A 245 17.04 4.17 -9.91
C PHE A 245 16.64 5.38 -9.06
N GLY A 246 17.50 6.40 -8.95
CA GLY A 246 17.23 7.57 -8.10
C GLY A 246 15.94 8.30 -8.45
N PRO A 247 15.76 8.78 -9.69
CA PRO A 247 14.53 9.40 -10.16
C PRO A 247 13.27 8.56 -9.93
N LEU A 248 13.34 7.25 -10.20
CA LEU A 248 12.21 6.34 -9.99
C LEU A 248 11.89 6.15 -8.52
N ALA A 249 12.89 5.94 -7.67
CA ALA A 249 12.70 5.76 -6.24
C ALA A 249 12.08 7.02 -5.60
N VAL A 250 12.51 8.21 -6.05
CA VAL A 250 11.91 9.47 -5.59
C VAL A 250 10.47 9.61 -6.09
N ALA A 251 10.21 9.34 -7.38
CA ALA A 251 8.87 9.44 -7.94
C ALA A 251 7.91 8.45 -7.25
N TYR A 252 8.35 7.22 -7.08
CA TYR A 252 7.60 6.15 -6.41
C TYR A 252 7.32 6.47 -4.95
N GLY A 253 8.34 6.86 -4.19
CA GLY A 253 8.20 7.21 -2.78
C GLY A 253 7.26 8.40 -2.58
N ALA A 254 7.43 9.47 -3.36
CA ALA A 254 6.56 10.64 -3.30
C ALA A 254 5.10 10.31 -3.67
N ALA A 255 4.88 9.47 -4.68
CA ALA A 255 3.54 9.05 -5.09
C ALA A 255 2.83 8.23 -4.00
N ASN A 256 3.55 7.31 -3.35
CA ASN A 256 3.01 6.53 -2.24
C ASN A 256 2.71 7.41 -1.01
N ILE A 257 3.58 8.37 -0.68
CA ILE A 257 3.35 9.33 0.41
C ILE A 257 2.12 10.20 0.11
N ALA A 258 2.00 10.72 -1.12
CA ALA A 258 0.85 11.53 -1.52
C ALA A 258 -0.47 10.73 -1.49
N SER A 259 -0.44 9.44 -1.82
CA SER A 259 -1.60 8.55 -1.79
C SER A 259 -2.06 8.17 -0.37
N ALA A 260 -1.22 8.41 0.65
CA ALA A 260 -1.62 8.21 2.05
C ALA A 260 -2.76 9.14 2.48
N ILE A 261 -2.95 10.27 1.79
CA ILE A 261 -4.14 11.11 1.94
C ILE A 261 -5.29 10.47 1.16
N PRO A 262 -6.36 9.99 1.81
CA PRO A 262 -7.42 9.21 1.15
C PRO A 262 -8.39 10.10 0.35
N ILE A 263 -7.88 10.78 -0.69
CA ILE A 263 -8.67 11.65 -1.57
C ILE A 263 -9.48 10.79 -2.56
N THR A 264 -8.85 9.74 -3.09
CA THR A 264 -9.45 8.86 -4.09
C THR A 264 -9.24 7.39 -3.73
N PRO A 265 -10.17 6.49 -4.10
CA PRO A 265 -9.98 5.05 -3.89
C PRO A 265 -8.70 4.56 -4.58
N GLY A 266 -7.82 3.90 -3.82
CA GLY A 266 -6.54 3.37 -4.34
C GLY A 266 -5.58 4.42 -4.91
N GLY A 267 -5.71 5.70 -4.50
CA GLY A 267 -4.84 6.79 -4.96
C GLY A 267 -4.95 7.10 -6.47
N LEU A 268 -6.09 6.73 -7.11
CA LEU A 268 -6.32 6.98 -8.53
C LEU A 268 -6.25 8.49 -8.85
N GLY A 269 -5.45 8.84 -9.83
CA GLY A 269 -5.15 10.21 -10.22
C GLY A 269 -3.96 10.80 -9.47
N VAL A 270 -3.86 10.60 -8.16
CA VAL A 270 -2.77 11.15 -7.34
C VAL A 270 -1.44 10.48 -7.65
N ILE A 271 -1.42 9.15 -7.68
CA ILE A 271 -0.21 8.36 -7.98
C ILE A 271 0.25 8.64 -9.40
N GLU A 272 -0.65 8.58 -10.37
CA GLU A 272 -0.33 8.77 -11.80
C GLU A 272 0.25 10.17 -12.06
N VAL A 273 -0.43 11.21 -11.55
CA VAL A 273 0.02 12.60 -11.74
C VAL A 273 1.38 12.81 -11.06
N THR A 274 1.58 12.28 -9.85
CA THR A 274 2.84 12.43 -9.12
C THR A 274 4.00 11.70 -9.82
N LEU A 275 3.79 10.44 -10.24
CA LEU A 275 4.78 9.66 -10.97
C LEU A 275 5.18 10.33 -12.27
N VAL A 276 4.20 10.76 -13.08
CA VAL A 276 4.45 11.46 -14.36
C VAL A 276 5.17 12.79 -14.11
N ALA A 277 4.68 13.61 -13.18
CA ALA A 277 5.27 14.93 -12.93
C ALA A 277 6.73 14.83 -12.50
N ILE A 278 7.07 13.90 -11.61
CA ILE A 278 8.43 13.75 -11.09
C ILE A 278 9.34 13.15 -12.16
N THR A 279 8.91 12.08 -12.86
CA THR A 279 9.74 11.47 -13.91
C THR A 279 10.00 12.42 -15.08
N VAL A 280 9.02 13.23 -15.47
CA VAL A 280 9.21 14.30 -16.47
C VAL A 280 10.14 15.39 -15.93
N GLY A 281 10.03 15.75 -14.66
CA GLY A 281 10.94 16.69 -14.00
C GLY A 281 12.41 16.24 -14.02
N PHE A 282 12.65 14.91 -14.07
CA PHE A 282 13.97 14.31 -14.24
C PHE A 282 14.36 14.08 -15.72
N GLY A 283 13.58 14.60 -16.68
CA GLY A 283 13.91 14.58 -18.11
C GLY A 283 13.27 13.45 -18.89
N ALA A 284 12.33 12.69 -18.32
CA ALA A 284 11.57 11.72 -19.09
C ALA A 284 10.68 12.44 -20.13
N PRO A 285 10.63 11.96 -21.39
CA PRO A 285 9.68 12.47 -22.37
C PRO A 285 8.25 12.28 -21.84
N ARG A 286 7.44 13.33 -21.86
CA ARG A 286 6.11 13.34 -21.26
C ARG A 286 5.21 12.21 -21.77
N ALA A 287 5.19 11.97 -23.07
CA ALA A 287 4.41 10.90 -23.68
C ALA A 287 4.85 9.52 -23.16
N THR A 288 6.16 9.27 -23.08
CA THR A 288 6.72 8.03 -22.56
C THR A 288 6.39 7.85 -21.07
N ALA A 289 6.53 8.91 -20.26
CA ALA A 289 6.19 8.86 -18.84
C ALA A 289 4.72 8.51 -18.61
N VAL A 290 3.80 9.14 -19.35
CA VAL A 290 2.36 8.87 -19.25
C VAL A 290 2.05 7.42 -19.61
N ILE A 291 2.56 6.91 -20.74
CA ILE A 291 2.28 5.55 -21.19
C ILE A 291 2.89 4.51 -20.23
N ALA A 292 4.13 4.71 -19.80
CA ALA A 292 4.80 3.80 -18.86
C ALA A 292 4.09 3.75 -17.51
N VAL A 293 3.70 4.91 -16.96
CA VAL A 293 2.95 4.98 -15.70
C VAL A 293 1.56 4.34 -15.83
N LEU A 294 0.83 4.58 -16.91
CA LEU A 294 -0.46 3.93 -17.14
C LEU A 294 -0.32 2.41 -17.28
N GLY A 295 0.70 1.94 -18.02
CA GLY A 295 1.03 0.53 -18.12
C GLY A 295 1.37 -0.09 -16.76
N TYR A 296 2.20 0.59 -15.97
CA TYR A 296 2.48 0.19 -14.59
C TYR A 296 1.19 0.08 -13.76
N ARG A 297 0.26 1.04 -13.87
CA ARG A 297 -1.01 0.98 -13.14
C ARG A 297 -1.90 -0.20 -13.58
N VAL A 298 -1.83 -0.58 -14.85
CA VAL A 298 -2.50 -1.81 -15.30
C VAL A 298 -1.94 -3.02 -14.55
N VAL A 299 -0.62 -3.12 -14.42
CA VAL A 299 0.06 -4.25 -13.77
C VAL A 299 -0.06 -4.21 -12.24
N ASN A 300 0.14 -3.04 -11.62
CA ASN A 300 0.16 -2.87 -10.16
C ASN A 300 -1.23 -2.78 -9.53
N TYR A 301 -2.19 -2.16 -10.22
CA TYR A 301 -3.50 -1.87 -9.66
C TYR A 301 -4.59 -2.82 -10.21
N TRP A 302 -4.72 -2.89 -11.55
CA TRP A 302 -5.84 -3.61 -12.18
C TRP A 302 -5.66 -5.11 -12.22
N LEU A 303 -4.48 -5.57 -12.58
CA LEU A 303 -4.21 -7.00 -12.71
C LEU A 303 -4.39 -7.77 -11.38
N PRO A 304 -3.92 -7.28 -10.21
CA PRO A 304 -4.11 -7.95 -8.93
C PRO A 304 -5.57 -8.04 -8.47
N LEU A 305 -6.48 -7.22 -9.01
CA LEU A 305 -7.90 -7.32 -8.68
C LEU A 305 -8.49 -8.67 -9.13
N LEU A 306 -7.97 -9.27 -10.21
CA LEU A 306 -8.45 -10.56 -10.71
C LEU A 306 -8.19 -11.70 -9.71
N PRO A 307 -6.93 -12.00 -9.32
CA PRO A 307 -6.68 -13.01 -8.29
C PRO A 307 -7.26 -12.59 -6.93
N GLY A 308 -7.39 -11.28 -6.64
CA GLY A 308 -8.07 -10.78 -5.46
C GLY A 308 -9.54 -11.16 -5.41
N ALA A 309 -10.25 -11.08 -6.53
CA ALA A 309 -11.65 -11.52 -6.63
C ALA A 309 -11.80 -13.04 -6.39
N VAL A 310 -10.90 -13.83 -6.97
CA VAL A 310 -10.88 -15.29 -6.74
C VAL A 310 -10.60 -15.62 -5.27
N ALA A 311 -9.62 -14.95 -4.66
CA ALA A 311 -9.29 -15.10 -3.24
C ALA A 311 -10.47 -14.74 -2.34
N TYR A 312 -11.11 -13.61 -2.61
CA TYR A 312 -12.29 -13.14 -1.87
C TYR A 312 -13.45 -14.15 -1.92
N LEU A 313 -13.75 -14.67 -3.12
CA LEU A 313 -14.82 -15.67 -3.28
C LEU A 313 -14.51 -16.96 -2.52
N ARG A 314 -13.26 -17.44 -2.56
CA ARG A 314 -12.82 -18.63 -1.81
C ARG A 314 -12.97 -18.44 -0.31
N LEU A 315 -12.48 -17.31 0.23
CA LEU A 315 -12.60 -17.01 1.66
C LEU A 315 -14.05 -16.89 2.11
N ARG A 316 -14.90 -16.25 1.31
CA ARG A 316 -16.32 -16.13 1.61
C ARG A 316 -17.05 -17.47 1.63
N LEU A 317 -16.72 -18.37 0.70
CA LEU A 317 -17.27 -19.72 0.66
C LEU A 317 -16.81 -20.56 1.85
N SER A 318 -15.56 -20.48 2.26
CA SER A 318 -15.02 -21.20 3.41
C SER A 318 -15.65 -20.75 4.74
N VAL A 319 -15.82 -19.43 4.93
CA VAL A 319 -16.47 -18.86 6.12
C VAL A 319 -17.94 -19.28 6.21
N ASN A 320 -18.66 -19.26 5.08
CA ASN A 320 -20.06 -19.71 5.03
C ASN A 320 -20.21 -21.21 5.32
N ALA A 321 -19.28 -22.05 4.86
CA ALA A 321 -19.26 -23.48 5.15
C ALA A 321 -18.99 -23.77 6.63
N ALA A 322 -18.05 -23.04 7.24
CA ALA A 322 -17.73 -23.15 8.66
C ALA A 322 -18.90 -22.67 9.56
N GLY A 323 -19.61 -21.62 9.15
CA GLY A 323 -20.80 -21.11 9.86
C GLY A 323 -21.97 -22.12 9.85
N LYS A 324 -22.14 -22.85 8.75
CA LYS A 324 -23.16 -23.92 8.65
C LYS A 324 -22.82 -25.20 9.42
N ALA A 325 -21.53 -25.44 9.68
CA ALA A 325 -21.05 -26.61 10.42
C ALA A 325 -21.05 -26.45 11.95
N ARG A 326 -21.30 -25.25 12.48
CA ARG A 326 -21.49 -25.04 13.92
C ARG A 326 -22.92 -25.49 14.29
N PRO A 327 -23.10 -26.58 15.06
CA PRO A 327 -24.41 -26.96 15.56
C PRO A 327 -24.95 -25.83 16.43
N SER A 328 -26.21 -25.44 16.19
CA SER A 328 -26.95 -24.58 17.11
C SER A 328 -27.00 -25.27 18.46
N THR A 329 -26.19 -24.81 19.41
CA THR A 329 -26.36 -25.21 20.82
C THR A 329 -27.77 -24.74 21.22
N PRO A 330 -28.67 -25.67 21.64
CA PRO A 330 -29.96 -25.27 22.18
C PRO A 330 -29.74 -24.38 23.42
N PRO A 331 -30.62 -23.39 23.67
CA PRO A 331 -30.53 -22.63 24.91
C PRO A 331 -30.60 -23.56 26.09
N ALA A 332 -29.68 -23.41 27.04
CA ALA A 332 -29.71 -24.15 28.32
C ALA A 332 -31.03 -23.86 29.02
N PRO A 333 -31.63 -24.88 29.68
CA PRO A 333 -32.90 -24.78 30.37
C PRO A 333 -32.87 -23.81 31.57
#